data_e3a3083d64c14de86dde1c23b8ce15a2
#
_entry.id   e3a3083d64c14de86dde1c23b8ce15a2
#
_cell.length_a   1.000
_cell.length_b   1.000
_cell.length_c   1.000
_cell.angle_alpha   90.00
_cell.angle_beta   90.00
_cell.angle_gamma   90.00
#
_symmetry.space_group_name_H-M   'P 1'
#
loop_
_entity.id
_entity.type
_entity.pdbx_description
1 polymer ?
#
loop_
_entity_poly.entity_id
_entity_poly.type
_entity_poly.pdbx_seq_one_letter_code
_entity_poly.pdbx_strand_id
1 'polypeptide(L)'
;MRWYIDIIPLEFDRNQNPTLILLTVRNVTHLIKGEHYWIRGVFGGDEKRLFIYHSNEEKTVEHEIISEREKEVLDHISQGMDTKQIANLMKISPNTVDNHRRNMLARTGTRDTTALVQLCRMMGIM
;
A
#
# COMPACT_ATOMS: atom_id res chain seq x y z
N MET A 1 -13.38 -9.03 -11.13
CA MET A 1 -11.99 -8.99 -11.58
C MET A 1 -11.35 -7.71 -11.07
N ARG A 2 -10.16 -7.77 -10.48
CA ARG A 2 -9.45 -6.63 -9.87
C ARG A 2 -8.13 -6.38 -10.59
N TRP A 3 -7.83 -5.12 -10.84
CA TRP A 3 -6.62 -4.71 -11.54
C TRP A 3 -5.81 -3.74 -10.69
N TYR A 4 -4.51 -3.97 -10.60
CA TYR A 4 -3.54 -2.99 -10.17
C TYR A 4 -3.00 -2.28 -11.40
N ILE A 5 -3.06 -0.97 -11.42
CA ILE A 5 -2.63 -0.14 -12.55
C ILE A 5 -1.58 0.84 -12.04
N ASP A 6 -0.40 0.78 -12.62
CA ASP A 6 0.70 1.72 -12.39
C ASP A 6 0.79 2.66 -13.57
N ILE A 7 0.78 3.95 -13.32
CA ILE A 7 0.90 5.01 -14.34
C ILE A 7 2.16 5.79 -14.00
N ILE A 8 3.19 5.64 -14.82
CA ILE A 8 4.50 6.28 -14.65
C ILE A 8 4.71 7.26 -15.77
N PRO A 9 4.69 8.58 -15.52
CA PRO A 9 5.05 9.56 -16.53
C PRO A 9 6.56 9.47 -16.81
N LEU A 10 6.92 9.37 -18.08
CA LEU A 10 8.30 9.24 -18.56
C LEU A 10 8.85 10.53 -19.15
N GLU A 11 8.00 11.32 -19.78
CA GLU A 11 8.36 12.60 -20.40
C GLU A 11 7.32 13.67 -20.07
N PHE A 12 7.76 14.93 -20.05
CA PHE A 12 6.92 16.08 -19.77
C PHE A 12 7.15 17.20 -20.78
N ASP A 13 6.12 17.96 -21.05
CA ASP A 13 6.23 19.21 -21.80
C ASP A 13 6.79 20.36 -20.94
N ARG A 14 6.92 21.57 -21.54
CA ARG A 14 7.40 22.77 -20.85
C ARG A 14 6.47 23.24 -19.72
N ASN A 15 5.22 22.81 -19.71
CA ASN A 15 4.20 23.16 -18.73
C ASN A 15 4.03 22.05 -17.66
N GLN A 16 4.96 21.10 -17.61
CA GLN A 16 4.92 19.95 -16.68
C GLN A 16 3.74 18.99 -16.90
N ASN A 17 3.13 18.96 -18.09
CA ASN A 17 2.15 17.95 -18.45
C ASN A 17 2.86 16.70 -18.98
N PRO A 18 2.46 15.49 -18.59
CA PRO A 18 3.05 14.28 -19.12
C PRO A 18 2.73 14.11 -20.60
N THR A 19 3.76 13.92 -21.41
CA THR A 19 3.66 13.67 -22.86
C THR A 19 3.84 12.20 -23.23
N LEU A 20 4.52 11.46 -22.35
CA LEU A 20 4.68 10.02 -22.45
C LEU A 20 4.46 9.37 -21.10
N ILE A 21 3.64 8.34 -21.03
CA ILE A 21 3.37 7.56 -19.83
C ILE A 21 3.59 6.08 -20.09
N LEU A 22 4.18 5.40 -19.12
CA LEU A 22 4.20 3.94 -19.05
C LEU A 22 3.00 3.48 -18.23
N LEU A 23 2.18 2.61 -18.81
CA LEU A 23 1.06 1.97 -18.12
C LEU A 23 1.38 0.50 -17.91
N THR A 24 1.42 0.05 -16.63
CA THR A 24 1.49 -1.36 -16.30
C THR A 24 0.18 -1.82 -15.67
N VAL A 25 -0.33 -2.96 -16.10
CA VAL A 25 -1.61 -3.49 -15.64
C VAL A 25 -1.41 -4.93 -15.16
N ARG A 26 -1.81 -5.20 -13.92
CA ARG A 26 -1.70 -6.53 -13.30
C ARG A 26 -3.02 -6.98 -12.70
N ASN A 27 -3.39 -8.22 -12.93
CA ASN A 27 -4.57 -8.80 -12.28
C ASN A 27 -4.25 -9.16 -10.82
N VAL A 28 -4.95 -8.51 -9.89
CA VAL A 28 -4.78 -8.71 -8.44
C VAL A 28 -6.03 -9.30 -7.78
N THR A 29 -6.94 -9.85 -8.56
CA THR A 29 -8.20 -10.44 -8.06
C THR A 29 -7.96 -11.49 -6.96
N HIS A 30 -6.86 -12.23 -7.07
CA HIS A 30 -6.48 -13.25 -6.09
C HIS A 30 -5.96 -12.67 -4.76
N LEU A 31 -5.59 -11.38 -4.71
CA LEU A 31 -5.05 -10.73 -3.51
C LEU A 31 -6.12 -9.98 -2.70
N ILE A 32 -7.15 -9.45 -3.36
CA ILE A 32 -8.10 -8.47 -2.79
C ILE A 32 -9.49 -9.08 -2.64
N LYS A 33 -10.10 -8.88 -1.48
CA LYS A 33 -11.51 -9.17 -1.19
C LYS A 33 -12.36 -7.91 -1.35
N GLY A 34 -13.69 -8.12 -1.48
CA GLY A 34 -14.66 -7.03 -1.45
C GLY A 34 -14.76 -6.26 -2.75
N GLU A 35 -15.57 -5.21 -2.73
CA GLU A 35 -15.93 -4.42 -3.91
C GLU A 35 -15.36 -2.99 -3.90
N HIS A 36 -14.79 -2.54 -2.79
CA HIS A 36 -14.16 -1.24 -2.70
C HIS A 36 -12.80 -1.20 -3.40
N TYR A 37 -12.39 -0.02 -3.79
CA TYR A 37 -11.08 0.27 -4.38
C TYR A 37 -10.46 1.47 -3.65
N TRP A 38 -9.17 1.63 -3.83
CA TRP A 38 -8.44 2.80 -3.40
C TRP A 38 -7.50 3.27 -4.53
N ILE A 39 -7.21 4.56 -4.52
CA ILE A 39 -6.28 5.19 -5.47
C ILE A 39 -5.18 5.86 -4.65
N ARG A 40 -3.93 5.57 -5.00
CA ARG A 40 -2.77 6.25 -4.44
C ARG A 40 -2.20 7.17 -5.51
N GLY A 41 -1.99 8.44 -5.17
CA GLY A 41 -1.38 9.42 -6.05
C GLY A 41 -0.26 10.18 -5.36
N VAL A 42 0.82 10.48 -6.09
CA VAL A 42 1.92 11.33 -5.64
C VAL A 42 2.00 12.51 -6.57
N PHE A 43 1.86 13.73 -6.04
CA PHE A 43 1.86 14.97 -6.80
C PHE A 43 2.93 15.91 -6.28
N GLY A 44 3.51 16.70 -7.19
CA GLY A 44 4.46 17.75 -6.90
C GLY A 44 5.89 17.44 -7.30
N GLY A 45 6.71 18.49 -7.41
CA GLY A 45 8.14 18.43 -7.71
C GLY A 45 8.96 18.25 -6.45
N ASP A 46 9.43 19.36 -5.86
CA ASP A 46 10.30 19.33 -4.67
C ASP A 46 9.55 18.96 -3.38
N GLU A 47 8.25 19.28 -3.29
CA GLU A 47 7.38 18.82 -2.21
C GLU A 47 6.43 17.73 -2.72
N LYS A 48 6.74 16.49 -2.43
CA LYS A 48 5.89 15.35 -2.77
C LYS A 48 4.68 15.30 -1.82
N ARG A 49 3.49 15.51 -2.37
CA ARG A 49 2.22 15.26 -1.66
C ARG A 49 1.71 13.88 -2.04
N LEU A 50 1.43 13.07 -1.02
CA LEU A 50 0.82 11.76 -1.18
C LEU A 50 -0.61 11.81 -0.69
N PHE A 51 -1.53 11.32 -1.49
CA PHE A 51 -2.90 11.12 -1.04
C PHE A 51 -3.42 9.73 -1.41
N ILE A 52 -4.40 9.28 -0.66
CA ILE A 52 -5.09 8.02 -0.89
C ILE A 52 -6.59 8.28 -0.86
N TYR A 53 -7.27 7.89 -1.91
CA TYR A 53 -8.72 7.88 -1.95
C TYR A 53 -9.23 6.49 -1.59
N HIS A 54 -10.19 6.42 -0.68
CA HIS A 54 -10.87 5.19 -0.28
C HIS A 54 -12.34 5.23 -0.76
N SER A 55 -12.71 4.30 -1.63
CA SER A 55 -14.07 4.24 -2.21
C SER A 55 -15.17 3.87 -1.20
N ASN A 56 -14.82 3.16 -0.13
CA ASN A 56 -15.77 2.79 0.92
C ASN A 56 -16.04 3.91 1.93
N GLU A 57 -15.15 4.89 2.01
CA GLU A 57 -15.29 6.04 2.92
C GLU A 57 -15.57 7.34 2.16
N GLU A 58 -15.50 7.29 0.84
CA GLU A 58 -15.68 8.44 -0.08
C GLU A 58 -14.84 9.66 0.29
N LYS A 59 -13.64 9.41 0.84
CA LYS A 59 -12.74 10.46 1.29
C LYS A 59 -11.31 10.27 0.79
N THR A 60 -10.60 11.37 0.68
CA THR A 60 -9.17 11.43 0.42
C THR A 60 -8.42 11.76 1.70
N VAL A 61 -7.32 11.06 1.95
CA VAL A 61 -6.42 11.31 3.08
C VAL A 61 -5.00 11.56 2.58
N GLU A 62 -4.32 12.52 3.20
CA GLU A 62 -2.94 12.89 2.85
C GLU A 62 -1.93 12.09 3.69
N HIS A 63 -1.94 10.78 3.58
CA HIS A 63 -0.92 9.93 4.20
C HIS A 63 -0.80 8.58 3.49
N GLU A 64 0.27 7.89 3.75
CA GLU A 64 0.52 6.56 3.18
C GLU A 64 -0.55 5.54 3.58
N ILE A 65 -0.88 4.63 2.66
CA ILE A 65 -1.79 3.51 2.92
C ILE A 65 -1.23 2.57 3.99
N ILE A 66 0.09 2.49 4.09
CA ILE A 66 0.84 1.75 5.11
C ILE A 66 1.77 2.73 5.81
N SER A 67 1.62 2.93 7.11
CA SER A 67 2.50 3.80 7.90
C SER A 67 3.91 3.21 8.05
N GLU A 68 4.91 4.04 8.38
CA GLU A 68 6.29 3.57 8.60
C GLU A 68 6.36 2.45 9.66
N ARG A 69 5.60 2.57 10.74
CA ARG A 69 5.56 1.54 11.78
C ARG A 69 4.93 0.22 11.31
N GLU A 70 3.96 0.33 10.42
CA GLU A 70 3.35 -0.85 9.78
C GLU A 70 4.27 -1.48 8.74
N LYS A 71 5.09 -0.70 8.05
CA LYS A 71 6.14 -1.23 7.16
C LYS A 71 7.14 -2.07 7.94
N GLU A 72 7.61 -1.60 9.11
CA GLU A 72 8.50 -2.39 9.98
C GLU A 72 7.87 -3.74 10.36
N VAL A 73 6.59 -3.73 10.77
CA VAL A 73 5.86 -4.98 11.07
C VAL A 73 5.82 -5.89 9.84
N LEU A 74 5.51 -5.31 8.67
CA LEU A 74 5.35 -6.05 7.43
C LEU A 74 6.68 -6.66 6.95
N ASP A 75 7.80 -5.95 7.12
CA ASP A 75 9.14 -6.44 6.81
C ASP A 75 9.48 -7.68 7.64
N HIS A 76 9.23 -7.65 8.94
CA HIS A 76 9.46 -8.81 9.81
C HIS A 76 8.57 -10.00 9.45
N ILE A 77 7.30 -9.74 9.10
CA ILE A 77 6.40 -10.78 8.58
C ILE A 77 6.96 -11.39 7.29
N SER A 78 7.48 -10.58 6.38
CA SER A 78 8.05 -11.05 5.12
C SER A 78 9.30 -11.92 5.29
N GLN A 79 9.98 -11.78 6.42
CA GLN A 79 11.12 -12.60 6.86
C GLN A 79 10.68 -13.90 7.57
N GLY A 80 9.37 -14.13 7.72
CA GLY A 80 8.82 -15.32 8.33
C GLY A 80 8.72 -15.27 9.86
N MET A 81 8.87 -14.10 10.48
CA MET A 81 8.75 -13.96 11.94
C MET A 81 7.29 -14.09 12.39
N ASP A 82 7.10 -14.76 13.51
CA ASP A 82 5.79 -14.85 14.16
C ASP A 82 5.45 -13.58 14.98
N THR A 83 4.19 -13.46 15.40
CA THR A 83 3.69 -12.30 16.17
C THR A 83 4.50 -12.05 17.45
N LYS A 84 4.95 -13.12 18.15
CA LYS A 84 5.70 -12.98 19.42
C LYS A 84 7.12 -12.48 19.16
N GLN A 85 7.78 -13.00 18.12
CA GLN A 85 9.11 -12.56 17.70
C GLN A 85 9.11 -11.09 17.31
N ILE A 86 8.13 -10.67 16.50
CA ILE A 86 7.96 -9.26 16.10
C ILE A 86 7.71 -8.37 17.31
N ALA A 87 6.80 -8.77 18.20
CA ALA A 87 6.46 -8.04 19.41
C ALA A 87 7.70 -7.79 20.30
N ASN A 88 8.51 -8.84 20.52
CA ASN A 88 9.76 -8.75 21.28
C ASN A 88 10.78 -7.81 20.62
N LEU A 89 10.99 -7.97 19.31
CA LEU A 89 11.96 -7.17 18.56
C LEU A 89 11.58 -5.68 18.55
N MET A 90 10.31 -5.38 18.31
CA MET A 90 9.79 -4.02 18.24
C MET A 90 9.45 -3.41 19.62
N LYS A 91 9.58 -4.18 20.72
CA LYS A 91 9.23 -3.80 22.09
C LYS A 91 7.79 -3.32 22.23
N ILE A 92 6.86 -4.03 21.62
CA ILE A 92 5.41 -3.80 21.68
C ILE A 92 4.68 -5.09 22.10
N SER A 93 3.38 -4.99 22.40
CA SER A 93 2.60 -6.18 22.73
C SER A 93 2.27 -7.02 21.48
N PRO A 94 2.13 -8.35 21.61
CA PRO A 94 1.62 -9.19 20.52
C PRO A 94 0.28 -8.69 19.96
N ASN A 95 -0.60 -8.22 20.83
CA ASN A 95 -1.89 -7.64 20.41
C ASN A 95 -1.72 -6.38 19.55
N THR A 96 -0.69 -5.57 19.82
CA THR A 96 -0.36 -4.40 19.00
C THR A 96 0.07 -4.82 17.58
N VAL A 97 0.89 -5.87 17.47
CA VAL A 97 1.28 -6.44 16.16
C VAL A 97 0.06 -6.93 15.39
N ASP A 98 -0.85 -7.66 16.06
CA ASP A 98 -2.07 -8.17 15.43
C ASP A 98 -3.03 -7.03 15.04
N ASN A 99 -3.06 -5.94 15.79
CA ASN A 99 -3.83 -4.74 15.43
C ASN A 99 -3.25 -4.08 14.17
N HIS A 100 -1.93 -3.91 14.07
CA HIS A 100 -1.29 -3.41 12.85
C HIS A 100 -1.65 -4.27 11.64
N ARG A 101 -1.54 -5.60 11.77
CA ARG A 101 -1.93 -6.54 10.68
C ARG A 101 -3.38 -6.37 10.26
N ARG A 102 -4.32 -6.36 11.21
CA ARG A 102 -5.75 -6.17 10.92
C ARG A 102 -6.04 -4.85 10.23
N ASN A 103 -5.43 -3.76 10.69
CA ASN A 103 -5.63 -2.44 10.12
C ASN A 103 -5.11 -2.38 8.68
N MET A 104 -3.92 -2.93 8.41
CA MET A 104 -3.37 -3.02 7.07
C MET A 104 -4.27 -3.82 6.12
N LEU A 105 -4.74 -5.01 6.55
CA LEU A 105 -5.65 -5.84 5.76
C LEU A 105 -6.97 -5.12 5.46
N ALA A 106 -7.54 -4.44 6.45
CA ALA A 106 -8.78 -3.69 6.29
C ALA A 106 -8.64 -2.54 5.29
N ARG A 107 -7.56 -1.73 5.40
CA ARG A 107 -7.32 -0.60 4.50
C ARG A 107 -7.01 -1.01 3.08
N THR A 108 -6.23 -2.06 2.89
CA THR A 108 -5.84 -2.54 1.55
C THR A 108 -6.88 -3.44 0.91
N GLY A 109 -7.82 -3.98 1.70
CA GLY A 109 -8.80 -4.96 1.23
C GLY A 109 -8.18 -6.31 0.87
N THR A 110 -6.93 -6.58 1.26
CA THR A 110 -6.26 -7.85 0.97
C THR A 110 -6.87 -9.00 1.78
N ARG A 111 -6.84 -10.20 1.21
CA ARG A 111 -7.49 -11.39 1.81
C ARG A 111 -6.76 -11.91 3.05
N ASP A 112 -5.45 -11.81 3.04
CA ASP A 112 -4.56 -12.32 4.09
C ASP A 112 -3.21 -11.59 4.06
N THR A 113 -2.35 -11.91 5.01
CA THR A 113 -1.05 -11.26 5.15
C THR A 113 -0.10 -11.57 4.00
N THR A 114 -0.16 -12.75 3.39
CA THR A 114 0.64 -13.11 2.23
C THR A 114 0.27 -12.25 1.03
N ALA A 115 -1.02 -12.09 0.77
CA ALA A 115 -1.53 -11.19 -0.27
C ALA A 115 -1.14 -9.72 -0.01
N LEU A 116 -1.14 -9.30 1.26
CA LEU A 116 -0.70 -7.95 1.67
C LEU A 116 0.78 -7.72 1.34
N VAL A 117 1.67 -8.65 1.69
CA VAL A 117 3.11 -8.58 1.36
C VAL A 117 3.31 -8.50 -0.16
N GLN A 118 2.62 -9.35 -0.92
CA GLN A 118 2.70 -9.32 -2.38
C GLN A 118 2.26 -7.98 -2.97
N LEU A 119 1.13 -7.44 -2.50
CA LEU A 119 0.61 -6.15 -2.94
C LEU A 119 1.61 -5.03 -2.62
N CYS A 120 2.16 -4.97 -1.41
CA CYS A 120 3.11 -3.94 -1.00
C CYS A 120 4.41 -3.98 -1.80
N ARG A 121 4.91 -5.17 -2.14
CA ARG A 121 6.06 -5.33 -3.05
C ARG A 121 5.74 -4.83 -4.45
N MET A 122 4.55 -5.14 -4.98
CA MET A 122 4.12 -4.63 -6.29
C MET A 122 4.02 -3.11 -6.34
N MET A 123 3.65 -2.49 -5.21
CA MET A 123 3.52 -1.03 -5.07
C MET A 123 4.85 -0.33 -4.78
N GLY A 124 5.94 -1.07 -4.57
CA GLY A 124 7.23 -0.49 -4.17
C GLY A 124 7.23 0.12 -2.77
N ILE A 125 6.38 -0.38 -1.86
CA ILE A 125 6.33 0.02 -0.45
C ILE A 125 7.40 -0.72 0.37
N MET A 126 7.76 -1.91 -0.10
CA MET A 126 8.76 -2.79 0.50
C MET A 126 9.87 -3.09 -0.50
#